data_407b7e3de796eb98c4c0fcf506c70eda
#
_entry.id   407b7e3de796eb98c4c0fcf506c70eda
#
_cell.length_a   1.000
_cell.length_b   1.000
_cell.length_c   1.000
_cell.angle_alpha   90.00
_cell.angle_beta   90.00
_cell.angle_gamma   90.00
#
_symmetry.space_group_name_H-M   'P 1'
#
loop_
_entity.id
_entity.type
_entity.pdbx_description
1 polymer ?
#
loop_
_entity_poly.entity_id
_entity_poly.type
_entity_poly.pdbx_seq_one_letter_code
_entity_poly.pdbx_strand_id
1 'polypeptide(L)'
;MSAPGMALLSVAETRDGVWSVNERGPSRVAVAYFPSKFGAMKHALRVARAKPRCRIAILERNGQVRLAREYDQGPAPESMETP
;
A
#
# COMPACT_ATOMS: atom_id res chain seq x y z
N MET A 1 -21.73 3.25 -8.31
CA MET A 1 -21.07 2.33 -7.79
C MET A 1 -19.68 2.61 -7.54
N SER A 2 -19.23 2.30 -6.47
CA SER A 2 -17.95 2.69 -6.09
C SER A 2 -16.93 1.96 -6.89
N ALA A 3 -15.75 2.39 -6.83
CA ALA A 3 -14.68 1.77 -7.49
C ALA A 3 -14.31 0.55 -6.71
N PRO A 4 -14.71 -0.55 -7.13
CA PRO A 4 -14.59 -1.73 -6.33
C PRO A 4 -13.21 -2.23 -6.17
N GLY A 5 -12.31 -1.84 -6.79
CA GLY A 5 -11.04 -2.47 -6.69
C GLY A 5 -9.95 -1.73 -5.95
N MET A 6 -10.31 -0.63 -5.32
CA MET A 6 -9.26 0.14 -4.67
C MET A 6 -8.85 -0.51 -3.38
N ALA A 7 -7.58 -0.78 -3.23
CA ALA A 7 -7.02 -1.28 -2.00
C ALA A 7 -6.33 -0.16 -1.26
N LEU A 8 -6.33 -0.23 0.06
CA LEU A 8 -5.66 0.75 0.88
C LEU A 8 -4.54 0.08 1.65
N LEU A 9 -3.37 0.65 1.59
CA LEU A 9 -2.24 0.17 2.35
C LEU A 9 -1.79 1.28 3.28
N SER A 10 -1.64 0.97 4.56
CA SER A 10 -1.15 1.93 5.52
C SER A 10 0.17 1.43 6.08
N VAL A 11 1.18 2.26 6.06
CA VAL A 11 2.49 1.92 6.59
C VAL A 11 2.71 2.78 7.82
N ALA A 12 2.90 2.18 8.96
CA ALA A 12 3.01 2.93 10.21
C ALA A 12 3.97 2.26 11.17
N GLU A 13 4.61 3.07 12.00
CA GLU A 13 5.44 2.54 13.05
C GLU A 13 4.56 2.26 14.25
N THR A 14 4.55 1.01 14.70
CA THR A 14 3.68 0.62 15.81
C THR A 14 4.36 0.79 17.14
N ARG A 15 5.67 0.60 17.18
CA ARG A 15 6.44 0.81 18.38
C ARG A 15 7.88 0.95 17.90
N ASP A 16 8.77 1.20 18.79
CA ASP A 16 10.13 1.50 18.38
C ASP A 16 10.66 0.43 17.45
N GLY A 17 10.95 0.81 16.27
CA GLY A 17 11.59 -0.06 15.32
C GLY A 17 10.68 -1.06 14.63
N VAL A 18 9.42 -1.14 15.02
CA VAL A 18 8.52 -2.10 14.39
C VAL A 18 7.53 -1.36 13.51
N TRP A 19 7.49 -1.74 12.26
CA TRP A 19 6.63 -1.11 11.27
C TRP A 19 5.58 -2.08 10.80
N SER A 20 4.37 -1.60 10.57
CA SER A 20 3.31 -2.44 10.08
C SER A 20 2.85 -1.98 8.72
N VAL A 21 2.41 -2.92 7.92
CA VAL A 21 1.73 -2.63 6.66
C VAL A 21 0.36 -3.25 6.79
N ASN A 22 -0.67 -2.39 6.80
CA ASN A 22 -2.05 -2.86 6.89
C ASN A 22 -2.66 -2.78 5.52
N GLU A 23 -3.18 -3.89 5.04
CA GLU A 23 -3.82 -3.95 3.74
C GLU A 23 -5.31 -4.08 3.95
N ARG A 24 -6.09 -3.21 3.32
CA ARG A 24 -7.54 -3.33 3.37
C ARG A 24 -8.06 -3.23 1.94
N GLY A 25 -8.53 -4.29 1.43
CA GLY A 25 -9.09 -4.32 0.08
C GLY A 25 -10.54 -4.73 0.12
N PRO A 26 -11.16 -4.81 -1.03
CA PRO A 26 -12.57 -5.17 -1.08
C PRO A 26 -12.86 -6.57 -0.59
N SER A 27 -11.92 -7.47 -0.71
CA SER A 27 -12.17 -8.84 -0.30
C SER A 27 -11.09 -9.37 0.62
N ARG A 28 -10.23 -8.53 1.14
CA ARG A 28 -9.13 -9.03 1.93
C ARG A 28 -8.61 -7.96 2.89
N VAL A 29 -8.31 -8.39 4.09
CA VAL A 29 -7.66 -7.55 5.07
C VAL A 29 -6.46 -8.33 5.58
N ALA A 30 -5.31 -7.71 5.62
CA ALA A 30 -4.10 -8.37 6.04
C ALA A 30 -3.17 -7.38 6.73
N VAL A 31 -2.34 -7.89 7.64
CA VAL A 31 -1.37 -7.08 8.34
C VAL A 31 -0.04 -7.82 8.33
N ALA A 32 1.02 -7.09 8.09
CA ALA A 32 2.37 -7.65 8.14
C ALA A 32 3.25 -6.72 8.94
N TYR A 33 4.26 -7.25 9.62
CA TYR A 33 5.14 -6.47 10.46
C TYR A 33 6.57 -6.60 9.99
N PHE A 34 7.32 -5.52 10.13
CA PHE A 34 8.70 -5.47 9.65
C PHE A 34 9.57 -4.74 10.65
N PRO A 35 10.82 -5.11 10.75
CA PRO A 35 11.74 -4.45 11.68
C PRO A 35 12.25 -3.11 11.20
N SER A 36 11.89 -2.69 10.01
CA SER A 36 12.36 -1.41 9.51
C SER A 36 11.35 -0.80 8.57
N LYS A 37 11.42 0.53 8.44
CA LYS A 37 10.57 1.22 7.53
C LYS A 37 10.85 0.78 6.10
N PHE A 38 12.12 0.57 5.77
CA PHE A 38 12.48 0.19 4.42
C PHE A 38 11.84 -1.13 4.05
N GLY A 39 11.89 -2.11 4.94
CA GLY A 39 11.26 -3.40 4.67
C GLY A 39 9.76 -3.28 4.49
N ALA A 40 9.13 -2.46 5.34
CA ALA A 40 7.70 -2.27 5.23
C ALA A 40 7.34 -1.60 3.90
N MET A 41 8.11 -0.60 3.48
CA MET A 41 7.83 0.07 2.23
C MET A 41 8.02 -0.84 1.04
N LYS A 42 9.06 -1.68 1.07
CA LYS A 42 9.26 -2.62 -0.03
C LYS A 42 8.09 -3.58 -0.15
N HIS A 43 7.59 -4.03 0.99
CA HIS A 43 6.45 -4.94 0.99
C HIS A 43 5.21 -4.22 0.44
N ALA A 44 4.98 -2.99 0.90
CA ALA A 44 3.81 -2.25 0.46
C ALA A 44 3.85 -2.03 -1.06
N LEU A 45 5.02 -1.72 -1.59
CA LEU A 45 5.13 -1.52 -3.02
C LEU A 45 4.89 -2.81 -3.79
N ARG A 46 5.37 -3.93 -3.25
CA ARG A 46 5.13 -5.20 -3.91
C ARG A 46 3.65 -5.52 -3.94
N VAL A 47 2.95 -5.27 -2.84
CA VAL A 47 1.52 -5.53 -2.80
C VAL A 47 0.80 -4.59 -3.76
N ALA A 48 1.21 -3.32 -3.78
CA ALA A 48 0.55 -2.36 -4.65
C ALA A 48 0.69 -2.74 -6.12
N ARG A 49 1.84 -3.27 -6.49
CA ARG A 49 2.03 -3.64 -7.89
C ARG A 49 1.17 -4.80 -8.32
N ALA A 50 0.71 -5.58 -7.36
CA ALA A 50 -0.14 -6.71 -7.69
C ALA A 50 -1.61 -6.32 -7.75
N LYS A 51 -1.92 -5.05 -7.50
CA LYS A 51 -3.31 -4.60 -7.49
C LYS A 51 -3.57 -3.66 -8.65
N PRO A 52 -4.75 -3.67 -9.22
CA PRO A 52 -5.04 -2.72 -10.29
C PRO A 52 -5.08 -1.30 -9.79
N ARG A 53 -5.57 -1.07 -8.59
CA ARG A 53 -5.56 0.26 -8.00
C ARG A 53 -5.25 0.13 -6.53
N CYS A 54 -4.39 0.98 -6.04
CA CYS A 54 -3.97 0.91 -4.66
C CYS A 54 -3.53 2.26 -4.17
N ARG A 55 -3.86 2.58 -2.93
CA ARG A 55 -3.39 3.79 -2.30
C ARG A 55 -2.51 3.40 -1.14
N ILE A 56 -1.32 3.99 -1.06
CA ILE A 56 -0.41 3.76 0.04
C ILE A 56 -0.34 5.03 0.86
N ALA A 57 -0.58 4.93 2.15
CA ALA A 57 -0.44 6.05 3.06
C ALA A 57 0.61 5.71 4.10
N ILE A 58 1.49 6.65 4.37
CA ILE A 58 2.49 6.49 5.40
C ILE A 58 2.05 7.35 6.57
N LEU A 59 1.91 6.73 7.74
CA LEU A 59 1.37 7.40 8.89
C LEU A 59 2.47 7.68 9.90
N GLU A 60 2.32 8.79 10.61
CA GLU A 60 3.19 9.08 11.71
C GLU A 60 2.67 8.39 12.95
N ARG A 61 3.45 8.40 14.02
CA ARG A 61 3.04 7.72 15.24
C ARG A 61 1.72 8.20 15.76
N ASN A 62 1.39 9.47 15.52
CA ASN A 62 0.14 10.00 16.00
C ASN A 62 -1.03 9.66 15.09
N GLY A 63 -0.80 8.86 14.06
CA GLY A 63 -1.87 8.46 13.17
C GLY A 63 -2.13 9.41 12.02
N GLN A 64 -1.44 10.52 11.98
CA GLN A 64 -1.66 11.45 10.89
C GLN A 64 -0.96 10.99 9.63
N VAL A 65 -1.58 11.23 8.49
CA VAL A 65 -1.01 10.83 7.22
C VAL A 65 0.13 11.79 6.89
N ARG A 66 1.31 11.23 6.72
CA ARG A 66 2.45 12.02 6.36
C ARG A 66 2.62 12.07 4.86
N LEU A 67 2.29 10.99 4.19
CA LEU A 67 2.45 10.93 2.75
C LEU A 67 1.44 9.94 2.22
N ALA A 68 0.82 10.26 1.13
CA ALA A 68 -0.10 9.34 0.49
C ALA A 68 0.15 9.34 -1.00
N ARG A 69 0.07 8.17 -1.61
CA ARG A 69 0.28 8.04 -3.03
C ARG A 69 -0.68 7.04 -3.59
N GLU A 70 -1.20 7.31 -4.75
CA GLU A 70 -2.07 6.38 -5.41
C GLU A 70 -1.33 5.73 -6.55
N TYR A 71 -1.53 4.43 -6.70
CA TYR A 71 -0.97 3.68 -7.79
C TYR A 71 -2.14 3.12 -8.57
N ASP A 72 -2.21 3.46 -9.83
CA ASP A 72 -3.29 3.03 -10.68
C ASP A 72 -2.67 2.40 -11.90
N GLN A 73 -2.57 1.09 -11.90
CA GLN A 73 -1.95 0.43 -13.01
C GLN A 73 -2.94 0.22 -14.12
N GLY A 74 -4.19 0.35 -13.78
CA GLY A 74 -5.20 0.26 -14.80
C GLY A 74 -5.14 -1.03 -15.55
N PRO A 75 -5.84 -1.08 -16.60
CA PRO A 75 -5.84 -2.28 -17.38
C PRO A 75 -4.85 -2.24 -18.49
N ALA A 76 -4.12 -1.24 -18.61
CA ALA A 76 -3.33 -1.07 -19.78
C ALA A 76 -1.88 -1.26 -19.65
N PRO A 77 -1.44 -2.16 -18.88
CA PRO A 77 -0.03 -2.34 -18.81
C PRO A 77 0.53 -2.76 -20.13
N GLU A 78 -0.24 -3.41 -20.88
CA GLU A 78 0.33 -3.85 -22.12
C GLU A 78 0.57 -2.71 -23.00
N SER A 79 -0.13 -1.66 -22.83
CA SER A 79 0.09 -0.58 -23.72
C SER A 79 1.43 0.01 -23.49
N MET A 80 2.00 -0.18 -22.34
CA MET A 80 3.23 0.39 -22.19
C MET A 80 4.29 -0.42 -22.66
N GLU A 81 4.16 -1.66 -22.58
CA GLU A 81 5.24 -2.39 -22.98
C GLU A 81 5.39 -2.38 -24.36
N THR A 82 4.47 -1.95 -25.00
CA THR A 82 4.68 -1.88 -26.36
C THR A 82 5.69 -0.98 -26.65
N PRO A 83 6.67 -1.31 -27.08
CA PRO A 83 7.74 -0.38 -27.34
C PRO A 83 7.57 0.34 -28.60
#